data_af9140d8572a73ce00b4b0dc17a99eb0
#
_entry.id   af9140d8572a73ce00b4b0dc17a99eb0
#
_cell.length_a   1.000
_cell.length_b   1.000
_cell.length_c   1.000
_cell.angle_alpha   90.00
_cell.angle_beta   90.00
_cell.angle_gamma   90.00
#
_symmetry.space_group_name_H-M   'P 1'
#
loop_
_entity.id
_entity.type
_entity.pdbx_description
1 polymer ?
#
loop_
_entity_poly.entity_id
_entity_poly.type
_entity_poly.pdbx_seq_one_letter_code
_entity_poly.pdbx_strand_id
1 'polypeptide(L)'
;MRVAAGLMGAALAVGALTFPAGAARAGSGAPGPSASALFSYTDPQITESSGIAASSFDDSFYTHNDSGDSARFFRVDVHGNTVAVYTLRGATNVDWEDMATGTDAAGHRVLYFGDIGDNDRKRNEIAVYRVPEPRGASSNVAWVRYRFAYPDGAHDAEALLVNPRDHRIYIATKTLLGSGELFEAPQSLSTTGVNLLVAVGTVPALTTSADFSPDGTRIVLLTYVGAFWSDAVGGTWKRFDVPLPHQAEAIAYARGGSSVLVGGEGTHSVVYETAAPSTPSASPRSTISPRPPPSQPPSPSPLAAARPSPGVPIGVVILLVVAPLAVIGILALRWRRNR
;
A
#
# COMPACT_ATOMS: atom_id res chain seq x y z
N MET A 1 48.51 -32.64 23.65
CA MET A 1 49.02 -31.48 22.88
C MET A 1 47.82 -30.58 22.60
N ARG A 2 47.76 -29.44 23.27
CA ARG A 2 46.72 -28.40 23.06
C ARG A 2 47.34 -27.34 22.14
N VAL A 3 46.64 -27.04 21.03
CA VAL A 3 47.01 -25.93 20.16
C VAL A 3 45.96 -24.83 20.37
N ALA A 4 46.44 -23.69 20.88
CA ALA A 4 45.67 -22.48 21.04
C ALA A 4 45.70 -21.67 19.73
N ALA A 5 44.52 -21.31 19.19
CA ALA A 5 44.42 -20.37 18.09
C ALA A 5 44.04 -19.02 18.65
N GLY A 6 44.92 -18.03 18.43
CA GLY A 6 44.69 -16.64 18.82
C GLY A 6 43.75 -15.91 17.86
N LEU A 7 42.80 -15.19 18.42
CA LEU A 7 41.95 -14.22 17.70
C LEU A 7 42.67 -12.85 17.65
N MET A 8 43.00 -12.38 16.47
CA MET A 8 43.43 -11.03 16.22
C MET A 8 42.19 -10.15 15.94
N GLY A 9 41.85 -9.26 16.86
CA GLY A 9 40.82 -8.26 16.70
C GLY A 9 41.33 -7.07 15.88
N ALA A 10 40.67 -6.78 14.76
CA ALA A 10 40.89 -5.54 14.02
C ALA A 10 39.83 -4.51 14.47
N ALA A 11 40.29 -3.44 15.12
CA ALA A 11 39.46 -2.29 15.47
C ALA A 11 39.35 -1.38 14.24
N LEU A 12 38.11 -1.22 13.73
CA LEU A 12 37.79 -0.19 12.73
C LEU A 12 37.45 1.11 13.45
N ALA A 13 38.32 2.12 13.27
CA ALA A 13 38.04 3.49 13.70
C ALA A 13 37.03 4.15 12.75
N VAL A 14 35.84 4.48 13.24
CA VAL A 14 34.84 5.28 12.52
C VAL A 14 35.16 6.76 12.73
N GLY A 15 35.69 7.41 11.70
CA GLY A 15 35.90 8.85 11.67
C GLY A 15 34.59 9.59 11.50
N ALA A 16 34.22 10.47 12.42
CA ALA A 16 33.08 11.34 12.33
C ALA A 16 33.32 12.45 11.29
N LEU A 17 32.63 12.41 10.17
CA LEU A 17 32.55 13.50 9.20
C LEU A 17 31.46 14.50 9.65
N THR A 18 31.89 15.68 10.09
CA THR A 18 31.01 16.82 10.37
C THR A 18 30.69 17.56 9.06
N PHE A 19 29.43 17.56 8.64
CA PHE A 19 28.96 18.39 7.53
C PHE A 19 28.52 19.77 8.07
N PRO A 20 28.83 20.87 7.37
CA PRO A 20 28.31 22.17 7.74
C PRO A 20 26.79 22.24 7.45
N ALA A 21 26.01 22.70 8.39
CA ALA A 21 24.58 22.94 8.26
C ALA A 21 24.34 24.08 7.26
N GLY A 22 24.03 23.71 6.02
CA GLY A 22 23.48 24.64 5.05
C GLY A 22 22.03 24.93 5.39
N ALA A 23 21.69 26.21 5.63
CA ALA A 23 20.33 26.67 5.89
C ALA A 23 19.44 26.39 4.66
N ALA A 24 18.66 25.31 4.71
CA ALA A 24 17.59 25.07 3.74
C ALA A 24 16.49 26.11 3.99
N ARG A 25 16.24 26.95 3.00
CA ARG A 25 15.10 27.86 2.99
C ARG A 25 13.83 26.98 2.93
N ALA A 26 13.07 26.98 4.01
CA ALA A 26 11.74 26.40 4.07
C ALA A 26 10.85 27.12 3.06
N GLY A 27 10.55 26.48 1.94
CA GLY A 27 9.45 26.89 1.07
C GLY A 27 8.15 26.70 1.84
N SER A 28 7.36 27.76 2.00
CA SER A 28 6.00 27.71 2.53
C SER A 28 5.09 27.02 1.51
N GLY A 29 5.17 25.69 1.44
CA GLY A 29 4.12 24.87 0.84
C GLY A 29 2.93 24.88 1.79
N ALA A 30 1.71 24.97 1.24
CA ALA A 30 0.49 24.77 2.04
C ALA A 30 0.63 23.47 2.84
N PRO A 31 0.17 23.41 4.11
CA PRO A 31 0.22 22.18 4.86
C PRO A 31 -0.55 21.10 4.08
N GLY A 32 0.15 20.02 3.76
CA GLY A 32 -0.48 18.81 3.21
C GLY A 32 -1.55 18.30 4.21
N PRO A 33 -2.49 17.46 3.77
CA PRO A 33 -3.52 16.93 4.63
C PRO A 33 -2.87 16.34 5.88
N SER A 34 -3.31 16.83 7.05
CA SER A 34 -2.78 16.37 8.33
C SER A 34 -3.21 14.94 8.56
N ALA A 35 -2.28 14.01 8.43
CA ALA A 35 -2.50 12.64 8.84
C ALA A 35 -2.54 12.57 10.37
N SER A 36 -3.51 11.89 10.93
CA SER A 36 -3.63 11.66 12.37
C SER A 36 -3.49 10.18 12.70
N ALA A 37 -2.79 9.87 13.80
CA ALA A 37 -2.89 8.56 14.40
C ALA A 37 -4.35 8.35 14.83
N LEU A 38 -5.00 7.31 14.29
CA LEU A 38 -6.39 6.99 14.62
C LEU A 38 -6.43 6.19 15.93
N PHE A 39 -5.68 5.08 15.97
CA PHE A 39 -5.49 4.26 17.16
C PHE A 39 -4.20 3.42 17.04
N SER A 40 -3.83 2.75 18.14
CA SER A 40 -2.87 1.64 18.12
C SER A 40 -3.57 0.36 18.57
N TYR A 41 -3.25 -0.79 17.97
CA TYR A 41 -3.77 -2.06 18.47
C TYR A 41 -3.34 -2.30 19.90
N THR A 42 -4.28 -2.64 20.77
CA THR A 42 -3.99 -2.92 22.20
C THR A 42 -3.84 -4.40 22.49
N ASP A 43 -4.37 -5.27 21.63
CA ASP A 43 -4.33 -6.73 21.77
C ASP A 43 -2.95 -7.27 21.38
N PRO A 44 -2.23 -7.92 22.32
CA PRO A 44 -0.91 -8.49 22.02
C PRO A 44 -0.97 -9.68 21.04
N GLN A 45 -2.15 -10.19 20.70
CA GLN A 45 -2.32 -11.22 19.69
C GLN A 45 -2.29 -10.66 18.26
N ILE A 46 -2.44 -9.35 18.08
CA ILE A 46 -2.26 -8.68 16.78
C ILE A 46 -0.79 -8.30 16.67
N THR A 47 -0.01 -9.18 16.06
CA THR A 47 1.45 -9.06 15.97
C THR A 47 1.94 -8.68 14.58
N GLU A 48 1.17 -9.06 13.55
CA GLU A 48 1.53 -8.95 12.14
C GLU A 48 0.27 -8.56 11.34
N SER A 49 -0.30 -7.37 11.70
CA SER A 49 -1.50 -6.86 11.01
C SER A 49 -1.17 -6.58 9.54
N SER A 50 -1.69 -7.42 8.63
CA SER A 50 -1.40 -7.37 7.20
C SER A 50 -2.56 -6.86 6.34
N GLY A 51 -3.73 -6.66 6.88
CA GLY A 51 -4.87 -6.05 6.21
C GLY A 51 -5.77 -5.30 7.16
N ILE A 52 -6.49 -4.32 6.65
CA ILE A 52 -7.49 -3.57 7.42
C ILE A 52 -8.75 -3.32 6.60
N ALA A 53 -9.91 -3.34 7.25
CA ALA A 53 -11.17 -2.96 6.63
C ALA A 53 -12.07 -2.24 7.61
N ALA A 54 -12.77 -1.19 7.17
CA ALA A 54 -13.78 -0.51 7.97
C ALA A 54 -15.08 -1.33 8.01
N SER A 55 -15.68 -1.46 9.19
CA SER A 55 -17.00 -2.09 9.34
C SER A 55 -18.08 -1.31 8.58
N SER A 56 -19.02 -2.03 7.95
CA SER A 56 -20.16 -1.40 7.32
C SER A 56 -21.27 -0.99 8.32
N PHE A 57 -21.21 -1.48 9.55
CA PHE A 57 -22.27 -1.36 10.54
C PHE A 57 -22.06 -0.26 11.56
N ASP A 58 -20.80 -0.02 11.92
CA ASP A 58 -20.40 0.93 12.96
C ASP A 58 -18.97 1.44 12.71
N ASP A 59 -18.40 2.13 13.67
CA ASP A 59 -17.06 2.72 13.55
C ASP A 59 -15.94 1.75 13.96
N SER A 60 -16.19 0.45 13.94
CA SER A 60 -15.15 -0.58 14.18
C SER A 60 -14.41 -0.94 12.90
N PHE A 61 -13.32 -1.69 13.08
CA PHE A 61 -12.44 -2.13 12.00
C PHE A 61 -12.18 -3.62 12.12
N TYR A 62 -11.81 -4.25 11.01
CA TYR A 62 -11.34 -5.63 10.95
C TYR A 62 -9.88 -5.64 10.57
N THR A 63 -9.13 -6.59 11.12
CA THR A 63 -7.76 -6.91 10.74
C THR A 63 -7.47 -8.39 10.97
N HIS A 64 -6.43 -8.89 10.37
CA HIS A 64 -5.89 -10.24 10.59
C HIS A 64 -4.38 -10.18 10.72
N ASN A 65 -3.80 -11.26 11.24
CA ASN A 65 -2.36 -11.46 11.15
C ASN A 65 -2.01 -12.16 9.84
N ASP A 66 -0.82 -11.91 9.37
CA ASP A 66 -0.14 -12.60 8.29
C ASP A 66 0.07 -14.11 8.60
N SER A 67 1.04 -14.72 7.99
CA SER A 67 1.43 -16.13 8.17
C SER A 67 1.73 -16.49 9.64
N GLY A 68 1.58 -17.76 9.99
CA GLY A 68 1.90 -18.25 11.34
C GLY A 68 0.79 -18.13 12.38
N ASP A 69 -0.30 -17.44 12.09
CA ASP A 69 -1.52 -17.46 12.91
C ASP A 69 -2.52 -18.51 12.39
N SER A 70 -3.55 -18.79 13.18
CA SER A 70 -4.71 -19.57 12.74
C SER A 70 -5.59 -18.75 11.79
N ALA A 71 -6.45 -19.40 10.99
CA ALA A 71 -7.40 -18.72 10.13
C ALA A 71 -8.47 -17.99 10.96
N ARG A 72 -8.12 -16.79 11.44
CA ARG A 72 -8.94 -15.91 12.27
C ARG A 72 -8.71 -14.45 11.94
N PHE A 73 -9.66 -13.61 12.33
CA PHE A 73 -9.54 -12.16 12.22
C PHE A 73 -10.15 -11.47 13.44
N PHE A 74 -9.74 -10.25 13.65
CA PHE A 74 -10.09 -9.44 14.80
C PHE A 74 -11.02 -8.32 14.38
N ARG A 75 -12.00 -8.00 15.23
CA ARG A 75 -12.74 -6.75 15.16
C ARG A 75 -12.27 -5.85 16.27
N VAL A 76 -11.89 -4.64 15.95
CA VAL A 76 -11.36 -3.65 16.89
C VAL A 76 -12.22 -2.39 16.91
N ASP A 77 -12.32 -1.74 18.05
CA ASP A 77 -13.02 -0.47 18.20
C ASP A 77 -12.14 0.72 17.77
N VAL A 78 -12.67 1.93 17.84
CA VAL A 78 -11.98 3.19 17.53
C VAL A 78 -10.78 3.50 18.44
N HIS A 79 -10.60 2.75 19.52
CA HIS A 79 -9.48 2.87 20.44
C HIS A 79 -8.43 1.75 20.24
N GLY A 80 -8.64 0.87 19.26
CA GLY A 80 -7.76 -0.26 18.97
C GLY A 80 -7.95 -1.48 19.89
N ASN A 81 -9.01 -1.50 20.70
CA ASN A 81 -9.30 -2.65 21.54
C ASN A 81 -10.00 -3.74 20.74
N THR A 82 -9.57 -4.99 20.87
CA THR A 82 -10.27 -6.14 20.30
C THR A 82 -11.62 -6.32 20.98
N VAL A 83 -12.69 -6.18 20.21
CA VAL A 83 -14.09 -6.36 20.68
C VAL A 83 -14.65 -7.74 20.29
N ALA A 84 -14.08 -8.39 19.28
CA ALA A 84 -14.43 -9.76 18.89
C ALA A 84 -13.29 -10.41 18.10
N VAL A 85 -13.23 -11.76 18.17
CA VAL A 85 -12.36 -12.59 17.34
C VAL A 85 -13.22 -13.61 16.61
N TYR A 86 -13.04 -13.72 15.30
CA TYR A 86 -13.80 -14.62 14.45
C TYR A 86 -12.88 -15.66 13.83
N THR A 87 -13.27 -16.93 13.91
CA THR A 87 -12.46 -18.05 13.42
C THR A 87 -13.13 -18.72 12.23
N LEU A 88 -12.39 -18.93 11.16
CA LEU A 88 -12.79 -19.73 10.00
C LEU A 88 -12.47 -21.20 10.30
N ARG A 89 -13.32 -21.86 11.07
CA ARG A 89 -13.06 -23.25 11.51
C ARG A 89 -12.84 -24.19 10.34
N GLY A 90 -11.69 -24.84 10.30
CA GLY A 90 -11.30 -25.77 9.25
C GLY A 90 -10.68 -25.12 8.03
N ALA A 91 -10.57 -23.79 7.98
CA ALA A 91 -9.73 -23.09 7.01
C ALA A 91 -8.26 -23.12 7.47
N THR A 92 -7.37 -22.79 6.55
CA THR A 92 -5.94 -22.64 6.81
C THR A 92 -5.53 -21.18 6.59
N ASN A 93 -4.60 -20.68 7.37
CA ASN A 93 -3.78 -19.53 7.06
C ASN A 93 -2.40 -20.10 6.68
N VAL A 94 -2.10 -20.08 5.38
CA VAL A 94 -0.76 -20.47 4.90
C VAL A 94 0.11 -19.21 4.82
N ASP A 95 -0.47 -18.15 4.19
CA ASP A 95 0.22 -16.88 4.00
C ASP A 95 -0.86 -15.82 3.67
N TRP A 96 -1.55 -15.32 4.72
CA TRP A 96 -2.62 -14.33 4.57
C TRP A 96 -2.02 -12.94 4.50
N GLU A 97 -2.19 -12.26 3.38
CA GLU A 97 -1.49 -11.00 3.11
C GLU A 97 -2.41 -9.77 3.20
N ASP A 98 -3.63 -9.86 2.68
CA ASP A 98 -4.51 -8.68 2.63
C ASP A 98 -5.97 -9.07 2.80
N MET A 99 -6.82 -8.09 3.07
CA MET A 99 -8.26 -8.25 3.14
C MET A 99 -8.99 -7.15 2.39
N ALA A 100 -10.15 -7.50 1.84
CA ALA A 100 -11.02 -6.56 1.15
C ALA A 100 -12.46 -6.66 1.61
N THR A 101 -13.24 -5.61 1.41
CA THR A 101 -14.69 -5.61 1.61
C THR A 101 -15.42 -5.79 0.28
N GLY A 102 -16.64 -6.33 0.35
CA GLY A 102 -17.49 -6.45 -0.82
C GLY A 102 -18.94 -6.71 -0.46
N THR A 103 -19.72 -7.09 -1.46
CA THR A 103 -21.08 -7.60 -1.29
C THR A 103 -21.24 -8.91 -2.03
N ASP A 104 -22.11 -9.78 -1.53
CA ASP A 104 -22.51 -10.99 -2.27
C ASP A 104 -23.60 -10.67 -3.30
N ALA A 105 -24.02 -11.68 -4.07
CA ALA A 105 -25.05 -11.53 -5.09
C ALA A 105 -26.43 -11.11 -4.53
N ALA A 106 -26.67 -11.27 -3.23
CA ALA A 106 -27.87 -10.83 -2.55
C ALA A 106 -27.72 -9.41 -1.94
N GLY A 107 -26.55 -8.78 -2.12
CA GLY A 107 -26.27 -7.45 -1.57
C GLY A 107 -25.82 -7.46 -0.10
N HIS A 108 -25.59 -8.62 0.51
CA HIS A 108 -25.07 -8.68 1.87
C HIS A 108 -23.57 -8.36 1.89
N ARG A 109 -23.15 -7.65 2.92
CA ARG A 109 -21.72 -7.32 3.11
C ARG A 109 -20.91 -8.57 3.45
N VAL A 110 -19.77 -8.65 2.83
CA VAL A 110 -18.81 -9.75 3.01
C VAL A 110 -17.39 -9.22 3.15
N LEU A 111 -16.55 -9.98 3.84
CA LEU A 111 -15.10 -9.78 3.93
C LEU A 111 -14.41 -10.84 3.09
N TYR A 112 -13.31 -10.47 2.48
CA TYR A 112 -12.43 -11.38 1.76
C TYR A 112 -11.06 -11.36 2.41
N PHE A 113 -10.43 -12.54 2.53
CA PHE A 113 -9.08 -12.72 3.08
C PHE A 113 -8.24 -13.43 2.04
N GLY A 114 -7.11 -12.85 1.68
CA GLY A 114 -6.20 -13.36 0.66
C GLY A 114 -5.11 -14.24 1.26
N ASP A 115 -5.25 -15.55 1.13
CA ASP A 115 -4.19 -16.54 1.36
C ASP A 115 -3.36 -16.64 0.08
N ILE A 116 -2.60 -15.57 -0.22
CA ILE A 116 -2.03 -15.29 -1.53
C ILE A 116 -0.50 -15.13 -1.53
N GLY A 117 0.13 -15.01 -0.35
CA GLY A 117 1.56 -14.91 -0.22
C GLY A 117 2.28 -16.19 -0.64
N ASP A 118 3.46 -16.02 -1.23
CA ASP A 118 4.34 -17.11 -1.68
C ASP A 118 5.77 -16.59 -1.90
N ASN A 119 6.41 -16.16 -0.84
CA ASN A 119 7.76 -15.61 -0.86
C ASN A 119 8.77 -16.48 -1.61
N ASP A 120 8.57 -17.82 -1.60
CA ASP A 120 9.42 -18.78 -2.28
C ASP A 120 8.98 -19.08 -3.73
N ARG A 121 7.79 -18.59 -4.16
CA ARG A 121 7.17 -18.83 -5.48
C ARG A 121 7.06 -20.32 -5.81
N LYS A 122 6.43 -21.08 -4.91
CA LYS A 122 6.29 -22.54 -5.01
C LYS A 122 4.84 -23.00 -5.03
N ARG A 123 3.89 -22.13 -4.72
CA ARG A 123 2.47 -22.43 -4.64
C ARG A 123 1.88 -22.53 -6.06
N ASN A 124 1.39 -23.68 -6.44
CA ASN A 124 0.65 -23.86 -7.68
C ASN A 124 -0.74 -23.22 -7.63
N GLU A 125 -1.27 -23.04 -6.43
CA GLU A 125 -2.57 -22.46 -6.16
C GLU A 125 -2.51 -21.56 -4.93
N ILE A 126 -3.20 -20.44 -5.00
CA ILE A 126 -3.49 -19.53 -3.90
C ILE A 126 -4.99 -19.57 -3.59
N ALA A 127 -5.43 -18.95 -2.51
CA ALA A 127 -6.83 -18.96 -2.13
C ALA A 127 -7.32 -17.60 -1.64
N VAL A 128 -8.62 -17.36 -1.81
CA VAL A 128 -9.33 -16.25 -1.18
C VAL A 128 -10.52 -16.83 -0.40
N TYR A 129 -10.62 -16.47 0.86
CA TYR A 129 -11.74 -16.85 1.72
C TYR A 129 -12.75 -15.70 1.76
N ARG A 130 -14.01 -16.00 1.47
CA ARG A 130 -15.12 -15.06 1.61
C ARG A 130 -15.94 -15.41 2.85
N VAL A 131 -16.20 -14.41 3.68
CA VAL A 131 -16.94 -14.53 4.95
C VAL A 131 -18.06 -13.50 4.97
N PRO A 132 -19.30 -13.85 5.35
CA PRO A 132 -20.30 -12.82 5.68
C PRO A 132 -19.75 -11.87 6.75
N GLU A 133 -19.91 -10.56 6.57
CA GLU A 133 -19.43 -9.61 7.56
C GLU A 133 -20.13 -9.84 8.91
N PRO A 134 -19.40 -10.27 9.97
CA PRO A 134 -20.03 -10.71 11.20
C PRO A 134 -20.45 -9.52 12.08
N ARG A 135 -21.54 -9.73 12.83
CA ARG A 135 -22.01 -8.81 13.86
C ARG A 135 -21.99 -9.53 15.21
N GLY A 136 -21.59 -8.83 16.25
CA GLY A 136 -21.69 -9.36 17.62
C GLY A 136 -20.40 -9.93 18.15
N ALA A 137 -20.53 -10.87 19.11
CA ALA A 137 -19.41 -11.45 19.86
C ALA A 137 -18.59 -12.45 19.04
N SER A 138 -17.40 -12.78 19.56
CA SER A 138 -16.50 -13.78 18.99
C SER A 138 -17.20 -15.10 18.68
N SER A 139 -16.96 -15.66 17.51
CA SER A 139 -17.59 -16.90 17.06
C SER A 139 -16.84 -17.57 15.90
N ASN A 140 -17.21 -18.83 15.64
CA ASN A 140 -16.87 -19.42 14.35
C ASN A 140 -17.79 -18.84 13.26
N VAL A 141 -17.22 -18.49 12.12
CA VAL A 141 -17.95 -17.92 10.98
C VAL A 141 -17.98 -18.89 9.81
N ALA A 142 -19.07 -18.85 9.05
CA ALA A 142 -19.15 -19.58 7.78
C ALA A 142 -18.23 -18.92 6.75
N TRP A 143 -17.66 -19.72 5.87
CA TRP A 143 -16.75 -19.22 4.84
C TRP A 143 -16.91 -20.01 3.54
N VAL A 144 -16.50 -19.38 2.44
CA VAL A 144 -16.36 -19.99 1.12
C VAL A 144 -14.94 -19.77 0.66
N ARG A 145 -14.28 -20.83 0.14
CA ARG A 145 -12.94 -20.76 -0.42
C ARG A 145 -13.00 -20.74 -1.94
N TYR A 146 -12.29 -19.80 -2.55
CA TYR A 146 -12.01 -19.78 -3.97
C TYR A 146 -10.52 -20.08 -4.17
N ARG A 147 -10.19 -21.03 -5.03
CA ARG A 147 -8.80 -21.36 -5.41
C ARG A 147 -8.47 -20.69 -6.71
N PHE A 148 -7.26 -20.15 -6.81
CA PHE A 148 -6.79 -19.45 -7.99
C PHE A 148 -5.44 -20.01 -8.43
N ALA A 149 -5.13 -19.91 -9.74
CA ALA A 149 -3.81 -20.15 -10.30
C ALA A 149 -3.44 -19.04 -11.27
N TYR A 150 -2.18 -18.70 -11.31
CA TYR A 150 -1.64 -17.79 -12.30
C TYR A 150 -1.39 -18.53 -13.62
N PRO A 151 -1.50 -17.86 -14.79
CA PRO A 151 -1.34 -18.52 -16.09
C PRO A 151 0.12 -18.89 -16.42
N ASP A 152 1.08 -18.27 -15.75
CA ASP A 152 2.51 -18.28 -16.05
C ASP A 152 3.39 -18.86 -14.93
N GLY A 153 2.78 -19.36 -13.86
CA GLY A 153 3.48 -19.97 -12.74
C GLY A 153 3.21 -19.30 -11.41
N ALA A 154 3.98 -19.64 -10.38
CA ALA A 154 3.79 -19.12 -9.03
C ALA A 154 4.31 -17.68 -8.90
N HIS A 155 3.55 -16.83 -8.22
CA HIS A 155 3.89 -15.46 -7.87
C HIS A 155 3.74 -15.25 -6.36
N ASP A 156 4.56 -14.38 -5.83
CA ASP A 156 4.36 -13.79 -4.52
C ASP A 156 3.40 -12.61 -4.65
N ALA A 157 2.28 -12.62 -3.92
CA ALA A 157 1.26 -11.58 -4.00
C ALA A 157 0.86 -11.10 -2.62
N GLU A 158 0.62 -9.80 -2.48
CA GLU A 158 0.40 -9.18 -1.19
C GLU A 158 -0.83 -8.25 -1.15
N ALA A 159 -1.47 -7.99 -2.29
CA ALA A 159 -2.64 -7.13 -2.28
C ALA A 159 -3.87 -7.82 -2.89
N LEU A 160 -4.99 -7.69 -2.19
CA LEU A 160 -6.29 -8.23 -2.56
C LEU A 160 -7.31 -7.10 -2.72
N LEU A 161 -7.94 -6.99 -3.88
CA LEU A 161 -8.94 -5.98 -4.14
C LEU A 161 -10.25 -6.62 -4.61
N VAL A 162 -11.36 -6.02 -4.22
CA VAL A 162 -12.70 -6.41 -4.74
C VAL A 162 -13.40 -5.16 -5.26
N ASN A 163 -13.69 -5.15 -6.55
CA ASN A 163 -14.39 -4.03 -7.16
C ASN A 163 -15.86 -3.99 -6.70
N PRO A 164 -16.33 -2.93 -6.05
CA PRO A 164 -17.69 -2.87 -5.51
C PRO A 164 -18.78 -2.77 -6.58
N ARG A 165 -18.42 -2.49 -7.86
CA ARG A 165 -19.39 -2.35 -8.96
C ARG A 165 -19.76 -3.67 -9.61
N ASP A 166 -18.81 -4.57 -9.74
CA ASP A 166 -18.97 -5.84 -10.46
C ASP A 166 -18.58 -7.06 -9.64
N HIS A 167 -18.13 -6.85 -8.39
CA HIS A 167 -17.70 -7.87 -7.43
C HIS A 167 -16.49 -8.71 -7.89
N ARG A 168 -15.74 -8.21 -8.85
CA ARG A 168 -14.57 -8.88 -9.38
C ARG A 168 -13.40 -8.78 -8.41
N ILE A 169 -12.70 -9.90 -8.24
CA ILE A 169 -11.50 -9.99 -7.41
C ILE A 169 -10.28 -9.68 -8.28
N TYR A 170 -9.36 -8.90 -7.71
CA TYR A 170 -8.04 -8.62 -8.26
C TYR A 170 -6.98 -8.98 -7.23
N ILE A 171 -5.84 -9.43 -7.71
CA ILE A 171 -4.67 -9.82 -6.91
C ILE A 171 -3.44 -9.12 -7.50
N ALA A 172 -2.69 -8.40 -6.67
CA ALA A 172 -1.49 -7.72 -7.09
C ALA A 172 -0.25 -8.39 -6.50
N THR A 173 0.73 -8.67 -7.36
CA THR A 173 1.96 -9.35 -6.97
C THR A 173 2.98 -8.38 -6.41
N LYS A 174 3.81 -8.86 -5.49
CA LYS A 174 4.97 -8.15 -4.95
C LYS A 174 6.23 -8.53 -5.70
N THR A 175 7.01 -7.53 -6.08
CA THR A 175 8.36 -7.68 -6.64
C THR A 175 9.32 -6.76 -5.91
N LEU A 176 10.57 -7.16 -5.77
CA LEU A 176 11.60 -6.30 -5.17
C LEU A 176 12.07 -5.21 -6.12
N LEU A 177 12.09 -5.50 -7.42
CA LEU A 177 12.58 -4.60 -8.47
C LEU A 177 11.64 -4.67 -9.69
N GLY A 178 11.54 -3.56 -10.40
CA GLY A 178 10.66 -3.46 -11.57
C GLY A 178 9.21 -3.18 -11.17
N SER A 179 8.28 -3.81 -11.88
CA SER A 179 6.84 -3.71 -11.60
C SER A 179 6.30 -5.08 -11.24
N GLY A 180 5.39 -5.15 -10.28
CA GLY A 180 4.52 -6.29 -10.08
C GLY A 180 3.42 -6.35 -11.14
N GLU A 181 2.62 -7.38 -11.10
CA GLU A 181 1.48 -7.60 -12.00
C GLU A 181 0.16 -7.49 -11.23
N LEU A 182 -0.87 -6.97 -11.90
CA LEU A 182 -2.24 -6.98 -11.43
C LEU A 182 -3.00 -8.04 -12.21
N PHE A 183 -3.50 -9.03 -11.49
CA PHE A 183 -4.31 -10.11 -12.03
C PHE A 183 -5.79 -9.92 -11.72
N GLU A 184 -6.64 -10.33 -12.65
CA GLU A 184 -8.09 -10.31 -12.54
C GLU A 184 -8.63 -11.74 -12.48
N ALA A 185 -9.55 -12.01 -11.56
CA ALA A 185 -10.26 -13.28 -11.49
C ALA A 185 -11.41 -13.36 -12.50
N PRO A 186 -11.86 -14.56 -12.89
CA PRO A 186 -13.07 -14.71 -13.68
C PRO A 186 -14.31 -14.08 -12.99
N GLN A 187 -15.25 -13.54 -13.78
CA GLN A 187 -16.49 -12.94 -13.25
C GLN A 187 -17.33 -13.96 -12.44
N SER A 188 -17.35 -15.19 -12.88
CA SER A 188 -18.04 -16.29 -12.19
C SER A 188 -17.02 -17.22 -11.56
N LEU A 189 -17.02 -17.29 -10.23
CA LEU A 189 -16.05 -18.07 -9.48
C LEU A 189 -16.56 -19.48 -9.18
N SER A 190 -15.73 -20.47 -9.48
CA SER A 190 -15.91 -21.85 -9.06
C SER A 190 -15.48 -22.03 -7.61
N THR A 191 -16.29 -22.70 -6.81
CA THR A 191 -15.96 -23.10 -5.44
C THR A 191 -15.35 -24.51 -5.36
N THR A 192 -15.42 -25.27 -6.45
CA THR A 192 -14.92 -26.66 -6.53
C THR A 192 -13.70 -26.80 -7.44
N GLY A 193 -13.60 -25.99 -8.49
CA GLY A 193 -12.48 -25.93 -9.42
C GLY A 193 -11.49 -24.82 -9.09
N VAL A 194 -10.40 -24.76 -9.85
CA VAL A 194 -9.42 -23.66 -9.81
C VAL A 194 -9.88 -22.57 -10.79
N ASN A 195 -9.84 -21.34 -10.36
CA ASN A 195 -10.14 -20.17 -11.16
C ASN A 195 -8.83 -19.64 -11.76
N LEU A 196 -8.73 -19.58 -13.07
CA LEU A 196 -7.52 -19.08 -13.72
C LEU A 196 -7.53 -17.55 -13.75
N LEU A 197 -6.46 -16.94 -13.25
CA LEU A 197 -6.25 -15.50 -13.27
C LEU A 197 -5.81 -15.01 -14.65
N VAL A 198 -6.05 -13.74 -14.95
CA VAL A 198 -5.62 -13.06 -16.17
C VAL A 198 -4.90 -11.78 -15.81
N ALA A 199 -3.68 -11.56 -16.34
CA ALA A 199 -2.96 -10.32 -16.16
C ALA A 199 -3.67 -9.17 -16.87
N VAL A 200 -3.93 -8.06 -16.15
CA VAL A 200 -4.67 -6.90 -16.65
C VAL A 200 -3.93 -5.57 -16.49
N GLY A 201 -2.74 -5.60 -15.91
CA GLY A 201 -1.92 -4.41 -15.73
C GLY A 201 -0.70 -4.66 -14.87
N THR A 202 -0.02 -3.58 -14.52
CA THR A 202 1.14 -3.62 -13.64
C THR A 202 0.93 -2.75 -12.40
N VAL A 203 1.63 -3.08 -11.32
CA VAL A 203 1.63 -2.33 -10.06
C VAL A 203 3.06 -1.91 -9.70
N PRO A 204 3.25 -0.86 -8.87
CA PRO A 204 4.56 -0.50 -8.35
C PRO A 204 5.25 -1.66 -7.64
N ALA A 205 6.59 -1.67 -7.66
CA ALA A 205 7.37 -2.61 -6.86
C ALA A 205 7.07 -2.44 -5.36
N LEU A 206 7.29 -3.51 -4.59
CA LEU A 206 7.10 -3.53 -3.13
C LEU A 206 5.64 -3.28 -2.71
N THR A 207 4.68 -3.59 -3.58
CA THR A 207 3.24 -3.55 -3.25
C THR A 207 2.96 -4.47 -2.06
N THR A 208 2.20 -3.97 -1.08
CA THR A 208 1.83 -4.69 0.15
C THR A 208 0.31 -4.77 0.36
N SER A 209 -0.47 -3.79 -0.09
CA SER A 209 -1.92 -3.79 0.06
C SER A 209 -2.56 -2.87 -0.95
N ALA A 210 -3.84 -3.07 -1.26
CA ALA A 210 -4.60 -2.17 -2.11
C ALA A 210 -6.11 -2.28 -1.86
N ASP A 211 -6.86 -1.20 -2.15
CA ASP A 211 -8.30 -1.21 -1.99
C ASP A 211 -8.99 -0.35 -3.07
N PHE A 212 -10.23 -0.71 -3.40
CA PHE A 212 -11.11 0.11 -4.21
C PHE A 212 -11.85 1.14 -3.37
N SER A 213 -12.01 2.36 -3.90
CA SER A 213 -12.96 3.31 -3.31
C SER A 213 -14.37 2.71 -3.25
N PRO A 214 -15.20 3.11 -2.27
CA PRO A 214 -16.56 2.56 -2.12
C PRO A 214 -17.44 2.73 -3.36
N ASP A 215 -17.17 3.72 -4.19
CA ASP A 215 -17.86 3.94 -5.46
C ASP A 215 -17.21 3.20 -6.65
N GLY A 216 -16.11 2.49 -6.43
CA GLY A 216 -15.36 1.71 -7.44
C GLY A 216 -14.74 2.57 -8.55
N THR A 217 -14.51 3.87 -8.32
CA THR A 217 -13.94 4.78 -9.32
C THR A 217 -12.43 4.91 -9.20
N ARG A 218 -11.85 4.50 -8.07
CA ARG A 218 -10.43 4.61 -7.78
C ARG A 218 -9.89 3.40 -7.07
N ILE A 219 -8.59 3.23 -7.20
CA ILE A 219 -7.81 2.24 -6.47
C ILE A 219 -6.73 3.00 -5.70
N VAL A 220 -6.54 2.67 -4.43
CA VAL A 220 -5.35 3.03 -3.66
C VAL A 220 -4.48 1.79 -3.51
N LEU A 221 -3.17 2.00 -3.43
CA LEU A 221 -2.18 0.94 -3.32
C LEU A 221 -1.06 1.42 -2.41
N LEU A 222 -0.65 0.55 -1.49
CA LEU A 222 0.45 0.76 -0.57
C LEU A 222 1.68 -0.03 -1.02
N THR A 223 2.83 0.52 -0.73
CA THR A 223 4.13 -0.14 -0.85
C THR A 223 4.95 0.18 0.40
N TYR A 224 6.03 -0.53 0.65
CA TYR A 224 6.95 -0.19 1.75
C TYR A 224 7.52 1.23 1.69
N VAL A 225 7.43 1.92 0.54
CA VAL A 225 8.09 3.21 0.32
C VAL A 225 7.15 4.34 -0.11
N GLY A 226 5.86 4.11 -0.11
CA GLY A 226 4.88 5.13 -0.46
C GLY A 226 3.53 4.57 -0.88
N ALA A 227 2.57 5.45 -1.08
CA ALA A 227 1.24 5.12 -1.54
C ALA A 227 0.98 5.69 -2.94
N PHE A 228 0.13 4.98 -3.68
CA PHE A 228 -0.23 5.31 -5.05
C PHE A 228 -1.74 5.18 -5.24
N TRP A 229 -2.26 5.81 -6.26
CA TRP A 229 -3.65 5.68 -6.66
C TRP A 229 -3.79 5.66 -8.19
N SER A 230 -4.88 5.06 -8.67
CA SER A 230 -5.24 5.01 -10.09
C SER A 230 -6.74 5.20 -10.25
N ASP A 231 -7.16 5.79 -11.38
CA ASP A 231 -8.56 5.97 -11.75
C ASP A 231 -9.16 4.72 -12.43
N ALA A 232 -8.34 3.70 -12.73
CA ALA A 232 -8.78 2.52 -13.45
C ALA A 232 -7.88 1.31 -13.17
N VAL A 233 -8.43 0.11 -13.31
CA VAL A 233 -7.68 -1.14 -13.40
C VAL A 233 -6.74 -1.07 -14.61
N GLY A 234 -5.45 -1.41 -14.41
CA GLY A 234 -4.42 -1.28 -15.44
C GLY A 234 -4.06 0.16 -15.84
N GLY A 235 -4.57 1.15 -15.12
CA GLY A 235 -4.30 2.57 -15.35
C GLY A 235 -2.94 3.01 -14.82
N THR A 236 -2.66 4.31 -14.95
CA THR A 236 -1.42 4.92 -14.48
C THR A 236 -1.47 5.16 -12.99
N TRP A 237 -0.43 4.74 -12.28
CA TRP A 237 -0.26 4.97 -10.85
C TRP A 237 0.29 6.36 -10.58
N LYS A 238 -0.38 7.11 -9.71
CA LYS A 238 -0.01 8.45 -9.25
C LYS A 238 0.30 8.38 -7.77
N ARG A 239 1.42 8.98 -7.36
CA ARG A 239 1.81 9.02 -5.94
C ARG A 239 0.92 9.98 -5.16
N PHE A 240 0.62 9.65 -3.90
CA PHE A 240 0.04 10.56 -2.91
C PHE A 240 0.67 10.32 -1.54
N ASP A 241 0.57 11.33 -0.68
CA ASP A 241 1.23 11.30 0.61
C ASP A 241 0.36 10.63 1.67
N VAL A 242 0.96 9.66 2.37
CA VAL A 242 0.38 8.99 3.54
C VAL A 242 1.46 8.86 4.62
N PRO A 243 1.10 8.74 5.91
CA PRO A 243 2.02 8.23 6.91
C PRO A 243 2.47 6.83 6.52
N LEU A 244 3.76 6.56 6.63
CA LEU A 244 4.29 5.21 6.43
C LEU A 244 4.70 4.64 7.78
N PRO A 245 3.90 3.74 8.38
CA PRO A 245 4.31 3.00 9.57
C PRO A 245 5.50 2.09 9.24
N HIS A 246 6.12 1.57 10.28
CA HIS A 246 7.12 0.51 10.11
C HIS A 246 6.45 -0.72 9.48
N GLN A 247 7.04 -1.27 8.42
CA GLN A 247 6.43 -2.33 7.62
C GLN A 247 4.96 -1.98 7.28
N ALA A 248 4.80 -1.01 6.37
CA ALA A 248 3.49 -0.56 5.91
C ALA A 248 2.82 -1.68 5.10
N GLU A 249 1.81 -2.36 5.69
CA GLU A 249 1.21 -3.57 5.12
C GLU A 249 -0.29 -3.44 4.83
N ALA A 250 -0.95 -2.40 5.31
CA ALA A 250 -2.39 -2.29 5.15
C ALA A 250 -2.80 -0.91 4.65
N ILE A 251 -3.61 -0.85 3.60
CA ILE A 251 -4.32 0.35 3.16
C ILE A 251 -5.77 0.01 2.81
N ALA A 252 -6.72 0.78 3.32
CA ALA A 252 -8.11 0.64 2.93
C ALA A 252 -8.82 2.00 2.92
N TYR A 253 -9.88 2.14 2.14
CA TYR A 253 -10.76 3.27 2.30
C TYR A 253 -11.53 3.18 3.62
N ALA A 254 -11.59 4.28 4.35
CA ALA A 254 -12.51 4.42 5.46
C ALA A 254 -13.95 4.45 4.93
N ARG A 255 -14.90 4.15 5.83
CA ARG A 255 -16.32 4.19 5.48
C ARG A 255 -16.71 5.58 4.95
N GLY A 256 -17.25 5.62 3.74
CA GLY A 256 -17.61 6.88 3.05
C GLY A 256 -16.59 7.36 2.02
N GLY A 257 -15.37 6.80 1.98
CA GLY A 257 -14.42 6.99 0.89
C GLY A 257 -13.68 8.34 0.86
N SER A 258 -13.90 9.22 1.85
CA SER A 258 -13.22 10.52 1.93
C SER A 258 -11.81 10.46 2.51
N SER A 259 -11.50 9.36 3.20
CA SER A 259 -10.20 9.10 3.81
C SER A 259 -9.75 7.67 3.57
N VAL A 260 -8.47 7.42 3.82
CA VAL A 260 -7.86 6.09 3.81
C VAL A 260 -7.21 5.80 5.17
N LEU A 261 -7.27 4.55 5.54
CA LEU A 261 -6.60 3.96 6.70
C LEU A 261 -5.27 3.40 6.23
N VAL A 262 -4.21 3.57 7.02
CA VAL A 262 -2.89 3.01 6.75
C VAL A 262 -2.35 2.38 8.01
N GLY A 263 -2.02 1.11 7.94
CA GLY A 263 -1.48 0.31 9.04
C GLY A 263 -0.18 -0.39 8.66
N GLY A 264 0.45 -0.99 9.64
CA GLY A 264 1.66 -1.80 9.44
C GLY A 264 1.78 -2.87 10.51
N GLU A 265 2.77 -3.72 10.37
CA GLU A 265 3.05 -4.81 11.29
C GLU A 265 3.64 -4.36 12.63
N GLY A 266 3.65 -5.30 13.55
CA GLY A 266 4.23 -5.22 14.87
C GLY A 266 3.17 -5.12 15.98
N THR A 267 3.53 -5.59 17.17
CA THR A 267 2.69 -5.42 18.34
C THR A 267 2.45 -3.95 18.63
N HIS A 268 1.21 -3.58 18.91
CA HIS A 268 0.80 -2.20 19.16
C HIS A 268 1.05 -1.26 17.98
N SER A 269 1.07 -1.77 16.75
CA SER A 269 1.23 -0.94 15.55
C SER A 269 0.11 0.09 15.44
N VAL A 270 0.47 1.26 14.88
CA VAL A 270 -0.42 2.41 14.77
C VAL A 270 -1.17 2.33 13.43
N VAL A 271 -2.47 2.58 13.48
CA VAL A 271 -3.28 2.87 12.30
C VAL A 271 -3.44 4.38 12.18
N TYR A 272 -3.16 4.89 11.00
CA TYR A 272 -3.33 6.29 10.65
C TYR A 272 -4.55 6.47 9.76
N GLU A 273 -5.17 7.64 9.85
CA GLU A 273 -6.18 8.07 8.89
C GLU A 273 -5.69 9.35 8.20
N THR A 274 -5.83 9.39 6.88
CA THR A 274 -5.49 10.55 6.06
C THR A 274 -6.48 10.73 4.92
N ALA A 275 -6.55 11.93 4.33
CA ALA A 275 -7.46 12.19 3.23
C ALA A 275 -7.19 11.27 2.04
N ALA A 276 -8.25 10.72 1.46
CA ALA A 276 -8.17 9.94 0.23
C ALA A 276 -7.68 10.81 -0.95
N PRO A 277 -6.98 10.24 -1.94
CA PRO A 277 -6.55 10.99 -3.11
C PRO A 277 -7.75 11.58 -3.84
N SER A 278 -7.72 12.89 -4.10
CA SER A 278 -8.72 13.59 -4.90
C SER A 278 -8.10 14.06 -6.20
N THR A 279 -8.87 14.00 -7.31
CA THR A 279 -8.48 14.75 -8.51
C THR A 279 -8.45 16.24 -8.15
N PRO A 280 -7.38 16.99 -8.45
CA PRO A 280 -7.42 18.42 -8.24
C PRO A 280 -8.68 18.96 -8.94
N SER A 281 -9.60 19.52 -8.16
CA SER A 281 -10.72 20.26 -8.74
C SER A 281 -10.09 21.31 -9.65
N ALA A 282 -10.43 21.28 -10.93
CA ALA A 282 -10.00 22.34 -11.83
C ALA A 282 -10.41 23.66 -11.17
N SER A 283 -9.43 24.42 -10.68
CA SER A 283 -9.69 25.74 -10.13
C SER A 283 -10.60 26.45 -11.13
N PRO A 284 -11.69 27.09 -10.71
CA PRO A 284 -12.54 27.82 -11.64
C PRO A 284 -11.63 28.73 -12.44
N ARG A 285 -11.61 28.50 -13.74
CA ARG A 285 -10.82 29.28 -14.69
C ARG A 285 -11.20 30.73 -14.41
N SER A 286 -10.27 31.48 -13.79
CA SER A 286 -10.47 32.90 -13.59
C SER A 286 -10.94 33.48 -14.91
N THR A 287 -12.17 33.88 -14.98
CA THR A 287 -12.69 34.62 -16.13
C THR A 287 -11.85 35.88 -16.22
N ILE A 288 -10.87 35.83 -17.12
CA ILE A 288 -10.08 37.03 -17.44
C ILE A 288 -11.09 38.04 -17.93
N SER A 289 -11.35 39.03 -17.07
CA SER A 289 -12.14 40.20 -17.47
C SER A 289 -11.52 40.78 -18.76
N PRO A 290 -12.30 41.15 -19.78
CA PRO A 290 -11.73 41.65 -21.03
C PRO A 290 -10.82 42.82 -20.73
N ARG A 291 -9.55 42.67 -21.09
CA ARG A 291 -8.55 43.73 -21.02
C ARG A 291 -9.04 44.91 -21.87
N PRO A 292 -9.04 46.15 -21.35
CA PRO A 292 -9.32 47.32 -22.20
C PRO A 292 -8.34 47.40 -23.36
N PRO A 293 -8.75 47.93 -24.53
CA PRO A 293 -7.93 47.96 -25.71
C PRO A 293 -6.63 48.76 -25.48
N PRO A 294 -5.51 48.32 -26.07
CA PRO A 294 -4.23 48.97 -25.88
C PRO A 294 -4.22 50.39 -26.42
N SER A 295 -3.74 51.33 -25.60
CA SER A 295 -3.40 52.69 -26.05
C SER A 295 -2.28 52.62 -27.09
N GLN A 296 -2.36 53.48 -28.12
CA GLN A 296 -1.41 53.53 -29.22
C GLN A 296 0.07 53.68 -28.75
N PRO A 297 1.02 53.06 -29.45
CA PRO A 297 2.42 53.14 -29.09
C PRO A 297 3.04 54.50 -29.45
N PRO A 298 3.99 55.02 -28.65
CA PRO A 298 4.83 56.15 -29.06
C PRO A 298 5.87 55.69 -30.09
N SER A 299 6.23 56.63 -31.01
CA SER A 299 7.20 56.47 -32.10
C SER A 299 8.60 56.04 -31.60
N PRO A 300 9.36 55.35 -32.49
CA PRO A 300 10.64 54.73 -32.10
C PRO A 300 11.79 55.77 -32.03
N SER A 301 12.62 55.63 -30.99
CA SER A 301 13.95 56.27 -30.92
C SER A 301 15.04 55.21 -31.23
N PRO A 302 16.24 55.65 -31.70
CA PRO A 302 17.14 54.80 -32.47
C PRO A 302 18.00 53.84 -31.67
N LEU A 303 18.41 52.77 -32.38
CA LEU A 303 19.26 51.65 -31.98
C LEU A 303 20.50 52.04 -31.16
N ALA A 304 20.69 51.31 -30.04
CA ALA A 304 22.00 51.13 -29.45
C ALA A 304 22.41 49.64 -29.57
N ALA A 305 23.67 49.47 -29.99
CA ALA A 305 24.25 48.18 -30.36
C ALA A 305 24.30 47.13 -29.22
N ALA A 306 23.96 45.91 -29.54
CA ALA A 306 24.07 44.76 -28.65
C ALA A 306 25.53 44.34 -28.41
N ARG A 307 25.87 44.10 -27.14
CA ARG A 307 27.09 43.37 -26.73
C ARG A 307 26.77 41.89 -26.50
N PRO A 308 27.66 40.97 -26.88
CA PRO A 308 27.45 39.55 -26.66
C PRO A 308 27.66 39.15 -25.18
N SER A 309 26.76 38.30 -24.65
CA SER A 309 26.87 37.69 -23.35
C SER A 309 27.83 36.48 -23.38
N PRO A 310 28.62 36.25 -22.30
CA PRO A 310 29.48 35.07 -22.22
C PRO A 310 28.69 33.80 -21.91
N GLY A 311 29.11 32.72 -22.58
CA GLY A 311 28.49 31.39 -22.42
C GLY A 311 28.68 30.79 -21.04
N VAL A 312 27.67 30.07 -20.60
CA VAL A 312 27.65 29.30 -19.38
C VAL A 312 28.32 27.94 -19.65
N PRO A 313 29.28 27.48 -18.83
CA PRO A 313 29.85 26.13 -18.97
C PRO A 313 28.87 25.06 -18.53
N ILE A 314 28.73 24.01 -19.34
CA ILE A 314 27.96 22.81 -19.03
C ILE A 314 28.68 22.01 -17.95
N GLY A 315 28.19 22.09 -16.73
CA GLY A 315 28.60 21.20 -15.65
C GLY A 315 27.87 19.86 -15.74
N VAL A 316 28.65 18.79 -15.91
CA VAL A 316 28.13 17.41 -15.85
C VAL A 316 27.75 17.10 -14.40
N VAL A 317 26.46 16.94 -14.14
CA VAL A 317 25.94 16.44 -12.85
C VAL A 317 25.96 14.92 -12.90
N ILE A 318 26.94 14.29 -12.28
CA ILE A 318 26.91 12.85 -11.98
C ILE A 318 26.09 12.66 -10.71
N LEU A 319 24.87 12.19 -10.84
CA LEU A 319 24.03 11.80 -9.71
C LEU A 319 24.42 10.38 -9.29
N LEU A 320 25.17 10.27 -8.20
CA LEU A 320 25.48 8.98 -7.54
C LEU A 320 24.21 8.50 -6.81
N VAL A 321 23.54 7.50 -7.37
CA VAL A 321 22.47 6.75 -6.71
C VAL A 321 23.11 5.72 -5.78
N VAL A 322 23.23 6.06 -4.49
CA VAL A 322 23.75 5.16 -3.45
C VAL A 322 22.76 5.09 -2.28
N ALA A 323 21.53 4.64 -2.52
CA ALA A 323 20.59 4.48 -1.42
C ALA A 323 19.67 3.24 -1.39
N PRO A 324 19.65 2.27 -2.33
CA PRO A 324 18.75 1.13 -2.16
C PRO A 324 19.38 -0.12 -1.52
N LEU A 325 20.69 -0.20 -1.33
CA LEU A 325 21.32 -1.47 -0.88
C LEU A 325 21.20 -1.75 0.63
N ALA A 326 20.93 -0.75 1.45
CA ALA A 326 20.80 -0.94 2.90
C ALA A 326 19.47 -1.59 3.32
N VAL A 327 18.38 -1.33 2.59
CA VAL A 327 17.07 -1.91 2.89
C VAL A 327 17.01 -3.39 2.52
N ILE A 328 17.64 -3.78 1.42
CA ILE A 328 17.69 -5.17 0.96
C ILE A 328 18.48 -6.06 1.94
N GLY A 329 19.53 -5.54 2.57
CA GLY A 329 20.33 -6.28 3.55
C GLY A 329 19.57 -6.59 4.86
N ILE A 330 18.68 -5.72 5.28
CA ILE A 330 17.92 -5.89 6.53
C ILE A 330 16.78 -6.89 6.34
N LEU A 331 16.10 -6.88 5.20
CA LEU A 331 15.06 -7.85 4.86
C LEU A 331 15.61 -9.27 4.69
N ALA A 332 16.76 -9.43 4.04
CA ALA A 332 17.41 -10.73 3.88
C ALA A 332 17.99 -11.33 5.19
N LEU A 333 18.36 -10.50 6.15
CA LEU A 333 18.88 -10.97 7.44
C LEU A 333 17.76 -11.42 8.40
N ARG A 334 16.57 -10.84 8.31
CA ARG A 334 15.41 -11.26 9.09
C ARG A 334 14.78 -12.56 8.58
N TRP A 335 14.73 -12.75 7.26
CA TRP A 335 14.26 -14.00 6.66
C TRP A 335 15.06 -15.23 7.12
N ARG A 336 16.35 -15.10 7.43
CA ARG A 336 17.19 -16.18 8.00
C ARG A 336 16.99 -16.45 9.48
N ARG A 337 16.31 -15.58 10.23
CA ARG A 337 16.11 -15.72 11.68
C ARG A 337 14.79 -16.37 12.06
N ASN A 338 13.86 -16.49 11.14
CA ASN A 338 12.53 -17.09 11.35
C ASN A 338 12.39 -18.49 10.73
N ARG A 339 13.52 -19.16 10.43
CA ARG A 339 13.55 -20.60 10.10
C ARG A 339 14.11 -21.43 11.23
#